data_39d7d4aa66d4d507c524d0ef87002c5a
#
_entry.id   39d7d4aa66d4d507c524d0ef87002c5a
#
_cell.length_a   1.000
_cell.length_b   1.000
_cell.length_c   1.000
_cell.angle_alpha   90.00
_cell.angle_beta   90.00
_cell.angle_gamma   90.00
#
_symmetry.space_group_name_H-M   'P 1'
#
loop_
_entity.id
_entity.type
_entity.pdbx_description
1 polymer ?
#
loop_
_entity_poly.entity_id
_entity_poly.type
_entity_poly.pdbx_seq_one_letter_code
_entity_poly.pdbx_strand_id
1 'polypeptide(L)'
;MRVPHRRRVAPQFPQVGKFIRVCAYDRPGTTRFDGTLSPSTTVKQPTTAQEGAADLHALLRGAKQKGPYVLVAHSWGGLIARQYASEHPDEVSGLVLVDPASEFLQDTLTPAQWDAFVQLGKQPREPEGIEAVDYGSSAPALRAAPPVRGIPSVVLTSDECFELLPDTGGAERQCQAWREAQDLLAAHLDAEHITHTDSGHAIQAENPELVIASVREVVEAARRKSCALEDKNHGQCHKPEKHAQR
;
A
#
# COMPACT_ATOMS: atom_id res chain seq x y z
N MET A 1 27.35 11.99 13.60
CA MET A 1 27.80 12.35 12.23
C MET A 1 26.56 12.43 11.37
N ARG A 2 26.09 13.63 10.96
CA ARG A 2 24.83 13.78 10.21
C ARG A 2 25.06 13.31 8.76
N VAL A 3 24.40 12.26 8.35
CA VAL A 3 24.32 11.84 6.95
C VAL A 3 23.50 12.90 6.20
N PRO A 4 23.99 13.51 5.13
CA PRO A 4 23.23 14.50 4.38
C PRO A 4 22.02 13.82 3.77
N HIS A 5 20.81 14.34 4.05
CA HIS A 5 19.56 13.92 3.40
C HIS A 5 19.66 14.21 1.90
N ARG A 6 20.17 13.25 1.15
CA ARG A 6 20.02 13.27 -0.30
C ARG A 6 18.52 13.07 -0.62
N ARG A 7 18.00 13.91 -1.50
CA ARG A 7 16.68 13.74 -2.13
C ARG A 7 16.48 12.28 -2.49
N ARG A 8 15.74 11.55 -1.68
CA ARG A 8 15.36 10.17 -2.01
C ARG A 8 14.03 10.25 -2.75
N VAL A 9 14.08 10.54 -4.05
CA VAL A 9 13.08 9.95 -4.94
C VAL A 9 13.16 8.46 -4.66
N ALA A 10 12.08 7.84 -4.24
CA ALA A 10 12.09 6.41 -3.97
C ALA A 10 12.72 5.72 -5.17
N PRO A 11 13.81 4.95 -5.00
CA PRO A 11 14.63 4.45 -6.11
C PRO A 11 13.83 3.63 -7.12
N GLN A 12 12.64 3.17 -6.73
CA GLN A 12 11.72 2.41 -7.55
C GLN A 12 11.08 3.23 -8.69
N PHE A 13 10.81 4.54 -8.49
CA PHE A 13 10.07 5.34 -9.47
C PHE A 13 10.70 5.36 -10.87
N PRO A 14 12.00 5.64 -11.03
CA PRO A 14 12.63 5.62 -12.34
C PRO A 14 12.59 4.25 -13.01
N GLN A 15 12.65 3.17 -12.25
CA GLN A 15 12.65 1.81 -12.78
C GLN A 15 11.24 1.37 -13.18
N VAL A 16 10.24 1.62 -12.34
CA VAL A 16 8.82 1.38 -12.67
C VAL A 16 8.42 2.24 -13.87
N GLY A 17 8.89 3.49 -13.93
CA GLY A 17 8.63 4.41 -15.05
C GLY A 17 9.10 3.93 -16.42
N LYS A 18 9.99 2.93 -16.48
CA LYS A 18 10.45 2.33 -17.74
C LYS A 18 9.40 1.44 -18.41
N PHE A 19 8.41 0.94 -17.70
CA PHE A 19 7.41 0.00 -18.23
C PHE A 19 5.95 0.41 -18.02
N ILE A 20 5.70 1.34 -17.10
CA ILE A 20 4.37 1.92 -16.87
C ILE A 20 4.52 3.35 -16.33
N ARG A 21 3.53 4.20 -16.64
CA ARG A 21 3.45 5.52 -16.00
C ARG A 21 3.25 5.33 -14.49
N VAL A 22 4.07 6.00 -13.69
CA VAL A 22 4.02 5.98 -12.23
C VAL A 22 3.78 7.38 -11.69
N CYS A 23 2.92 7.50 -10.68
CA CYS A 23 2.66 8.72 -9.94
C CYS A 23 2.74 8.42 -8.45
N ALA A 24 3.24 9.37 -7.69
CA ALA A 24 3.15 9.38 -6.23
C ALA A 24 2.49 10.67 -5.78
N TYR A 25 1.90 10.66 -4.60
CA TYR A 25 1.32 11.81 -3.97
C TYR A 25 1.64 11.84 -2.48
N ASP A 26 1.62 13.02 -1.91
CA ASP A 26 1.78 13.24 -0.48
C ASP A 26 0.39 13.36 0.13
N ARG A 27 0.10 12.56 1.13
CA ARG A 27 -1.15 12.69 1.91
C ARG A 27 -1.11 13.94 2.78
N PRO A 28 -2.28 14.51 3.14
CA PRO A 28 -2.34 15.61 4.08
C PRO A 28 -1.65 15.27 5.42
N GLY A 29 -0.80 16.18 5.89
CA GLY A 29 -0.06 16.00 7.14
C GLY A 29 1.23 15.20 7.02
N THR A 30 1.57 14.63 5.84
CA THR A 30 2.84 13.94 5.63
C THR A 30 3.97 14.92 5.30
N THR A 31 5.21 14.51 5.57
CA THR A 31 6.39 15.22 5.08
C THR A 31 6.78 14.74 3.69
N ARG A 32 7.29 15.65 2.90
CA ARG A 32 7.93 15.36 1.62
C ARG A 32 9.27 14.67 1.83
N PHE A 33 9.81 14.11 0.75
CA PHE A 33 11.14 13.50 0.74
C PHE A 33 12.29 14.46 1.16
N ASP A 34 12.07 15.77 1.12
CA ASP A 34 13.03 16.77 1.59
C ASP A 34 12.85 17.15 3.07
N GLY A 35 11.90 16.51 3.76
CA GLY A 35 11.59 16.74 5.18
C GLY A 35 10.68 17.95 5.43
N THR A 36 10.22 18.65 4.39
CA THR A 36 9.22 19.70 4.53
C THR A 36 7.81 19.12 4.59
N LEU A 37 6.89 19.78 5.29
CA LEU A 37 5.48 19.39 5.26
C LEU A 37 4.94 19.48 3.83
N SER A 38 4.15 18.49 3.43
CA SER A 38 3.44 18.55 2.18
C SER A 38 2.51 19.78 2.16
N PRO A 39 2.47 20.55 1.04
CA PRO A 39 1.53 21.66 0.88
C PRO A 39 0.09 21.18 0.63
N SER A 40 -0.20 19.92 0.87
CA SER A 40 -1.56 19.37 0.78
C SER A 40 -2.51 20.16 1.66
N THR A 41 -3.77 20.20 1.25
CA THR A 41 -4.84 20.83 2.06
C THR A 41 -4.84 20.25 3.47
N THR A 42 -4.84 21.11 4.48
CA THR A 42 -4.95 20.68 5.87
C THR A 42 -6.29 19.98 6.07
N VAL A 43 -6.25 18.77 6.65
CA VAL A 43 -7.42 18.00 7.03
C VAL A 43 -7.39 17.74 8.54
N LYS A 44 -8.56 17.47 9.11
CA LYS A 44 -8.66 17.09 10.51
C LYS A 44 -7.93 15.77 10.75
N GLN A 45 -7.17 15.71 11.82
CA GLN A 45 -6.46 14.51 12.27
C GLN A 45 -7.13 13.93 13.54
N PRO A 46 -7.09 12.61 13.74
CA PRO A 46 -6.56 11.58 12.83
C PRO A 46 -7.50 11.36 11.62
N THR A 47 -6.94 10.85 10.51
CA THR A 47 -7.68 10.47 9.31
C THR A 47 -8.02 8.98 9.31
N THR A 48 -9.12 8.62 8.66
CA THR A 48 -9.55 7.25 8.41
C THR A 48 -9.08 6.76 7.03
N ALA A 49 -9.13 5.44 6.79
CA ALA A 49 -8.84 4.86 5.48
C ALA A 49 -9.85 5.33 4.42
N GLN A 50 -11.11 5.53 4.80
CA GLN A 50 -12.15 6.06 3.92
C GLN A 50 -11.85 7.50 3.48
N GLU A 51 -11.47 8.36 4.43
CA GLU A 51 -11.08 9.74 4.09
C GLU A 51 -9.85 9.73 3.19
N GLY A 52 -8.85 8.88 3.46
CA GLY A 52 -7.67 8.73 2.61
C GLY A 52 -8.02 8.22 1.20
N ALA A 53 -8.97 7.30 1.07
CA ALA A 53 -9.47 6.82 -0.22
C ALA A 53 -10.24 7.91 -0.98
N ALA A 54 -11.09 8.68 -0.30
CA ALA A 54 -11.82 9.78 -0.88
C ALA A 54 -10.87 10.90 -1.37
N ASP A 55 -9.84 11.24 -0.59
CA ASP A 55 -8.81 12.19 -0.98
C ASP A 55 -8.03 11.73 -2.22
N LEU A 56 -7.65 10.45 -2.27
CA LEU A 56 -6.99 9.87 -3.44
C LEU A 56 -7.90 9.94 -4.68
N HIS A 57 -9.18 9.60 -4.54
CA HIS A 57 -10.14 9.68 -5.65
C HIS A 57 -10.30 11.12 -6.16
N ALA A 58 -10.46 12.08 -5.26
CA ALA A 58 -10.56 13.50 -5.61
C ALA A 58 -9.29 13.99 -6.33
N LEU A 59 -8.10 13.57 -5.83
CA LEU A 59 -6.81 13.91 -6.43
C LEU A 59 -6.68 13.35 -7.85
N LEU A 60 -6.97 12.06 -8.05
CA LEU A 60 -6.88 11.41 -9.36
C LEU A 60 -7.81 12.07 -10.39
N ARG A 61 -9.04 12.38 -9.98
CA ARG A 61 -10.00 13.11 -10.81
C ARG A 61 -9.52 14.53 -11.13
N GLY A 62 -9.08 15.28 -10.12
CA GLY A 62 -8.55 16.64 -10.28
C GLY A 62 -7.32 16.70 -11.18
N ALA A 63 -6.43 15.72 -11.06
CA ALA A 63 -5.26 15.55 -11.91
C ALA A 63 -5.58 14.93 -13.28
N LYS A 64 -6.86 14.65 -13.59
CA LYS A 64 -7.34 14.03 -14.83
C LYS A 64 -6.61 12.71 -15.16
N GLN A 65 -6.22 11.98 -14.13
CA GLN A 65 -5.68 10.63 -14.31
C GLN A 65 -6.85 9.69 -14.61
N LYS A 66 -6.62 8.74 -15.52
CA LYS A 66 -7.63 7.74 -15.89
C LYS A 66 -7.12 6.37 -15.46
N GLY A 67 -7.98 5.61 -14.78
CA GLY A 67 -7.75 4.21 -14.47
C GLY A 67 -7.85 3.29 -15.71
N PRO A 68 -7.79 1.98 -15.50
CA PRO A 68 -7.62 1.36 -14.20
C PRO A 68 -6.18 1.47 -13.67
N TYR A 69 -6.05 1.53 -12.34
CA TYR A 69 -4.76 1.72 -11.65
C TYR A 69 -4.23 0.40 -11.07
N VAL A 70 -2.93 0.27 -11.01
CA VAL A 70 -2.26 -0.61 -10.05
C VAL A 70 -1.85 0.24 -8.86
N LEU A 71 -2.43 -0.05 -7.69
CA LEU A 71 -2.11 0.68 -6.46
C LEU A 71 -0.96 -0.01 -5.73
N VAL A 72 0.08 0.77 -5.41
CA VAL A 72 1.24 0.31 -4.62
C VAL A 72 1.21 1.04 -3.29
N ALA A 73 1.12 0.31 -2.20
CA ALA A 73 0.88 0.90 -0.90
C ALA A 73 1.70 0.24 0.20
N HIS A 74 2.30 1.04 1.08
CA HIS A 74 3.09 0.59 2.22
C HIS A 74 2.37 0.91 3.54
N SER A 75 2.46 -0.01 4.50
CA SER A 75 2.00 0.19 5.88
C SER A 75 0.54 0.67 5.95
N TRP A 76 0.25 1.79 6.59
CA TRP A 76 -1.08 2.44 6.64
C TRP A 76 -1.71 2.64 5.26
N GLY A 77 -0.91 2.95 4.25
CA GLY A 77 -1.37 3.08 2.87
C GLY A 77 -2.08 1.83 2.35
N GLY A 78 -1.81 0.65 2.91
CA GLY A 78 -2.48 -0.60 2.56
C GLY A 78 -3.98 -0.59 2.84
N LEU A 79 -4.42 0.01 3.97
CA LEU A 79 -5.85 0.16 4.26
C LEU A 79 -6.49 1.15 3.28
N ILE A 80 -5.82 2.27 2.97
CA ILE A 80 -6.31 3.26 2.02
C ILE A 80 -6.47 2.66 0.63
N ALA A 81 -5.47 1.95 0.13
CA ALA A 81 -5.51 1.32 -1.20
C ALA A 81 -6.62 0.27 -1.31
N ARG A 82 -6.82 -0.53 -0.28
CA ARG A 82 -7.88 -1.54 -0.23
C ARG A 82 -9.26 -0.91 -0.10
N GLN A 83 -9.40 0.14 0.70
CA GLN A 83 -10.64 0.90 0.80
C GLN A 83 -11.01 1.52 -0.55
N TYR A 84 -10.03 2.13 -1.23
CA TYR A 84 -10.20 2.66 -2.57
C TYR A 84 -10.65 1.57 -3.57
N ALA A 85 -9.97 0.43 -3.58
CA ALA A 85 -10.29 -0.67 -4.48
C ALA A 85 -11.69 -1.27 -4.22
N SER A 86 -12.15 -1.25 -2.97
CA SER A 86 -13.50 -1.67 -2.58
C SER A 86 -14.57 -0.68 -3.04
N GLU A 87 -14.32 0.62 -2.91
CA GLU A 87 -15.26 1.68 -3.28
C GLU A 87 -15.29 1.96 -4.80
N HIS A 88 -14.16 1.74 -5.48
CA HIS A 88 -13.97 2.02 -6.91
C HIS A 88 -13.41 0.82 -7.66
N PRO A 89 -14.09 -0.34 -7.66
CA PRO A 89 -13.55 -1.59 -8.20
C PRO A 89 -13.22 -1.52 -9.69
N ASP A 90 -13.95 -0.71 -10.47
CA ASP A 90 -13.70 -0.54 -11.91
C ASP A 90 -12.47 0.34 -12.20
N GLU A 91 -11.97 1.06 -11.19
CA GLU A 91 -10.80 1.92 -11.33
C GLU A 91 -9.49 1.24 -10.92
N VAL A 92 -9.55 0.00 -10.37
CA VAL A 92 -8.35 -0.70 -9.88
C VAL A 92 -8.17 -2.02 -10.61
N SER A 93 -7.01 -2.21 -11.20
CA SER A 93 -6.64 -3.43 -11.93
C SER A 93 -5.63 -4.31 -11.21
N GLY A 94 -5.07 -3.86 -10.08
CA GLY A 94 -4.14 -4.66 -9.28
C GLY A 94 -3.67 -3.97 -8.01
N LEU A 95 -3.16 -4.75 -7.06
CA LEU A 95 -2.63 -4.29 -5.78
C LEU A 95 -1.22 -4.83 -5.54
N VAL A 96 -0.31 -3.96 -5.08
CA VAL A 96 0.97 -4.36 -4.49
C VAL A 96 1.02 -3.76 -3.09
N LEU A 97 0.92 -4.61 -2.08
CA LEU A 97 0.86 -4.23 -0.69
C LEU A 97 2.21 -4.55 -0.02
N VAL A 98 2.92 -3.52 0.37
CA VAL A 98 4.28 -3.60 0.90
C VAL A 98 4.20 -3.47 2.41
N ASP A 99 4.37 -4.57 3.10
CA ASP A 99 4.25 -4.73 4.56
C ASP A 99 3.06 -3.94 5.15
N PRO A 100 1.83 -4.18 4.64
CA PRO A 100 0.68 -3.33 4.92
C PRO A 100 0.15 -3.53 6.34
N ALA A 101 -0.35 -2.48 6.98
CA ALA A 101 -1.28 -2.65 8.08
C ALA A 101 -2.61 -3.19 7.54
N SER A 102 -3.30 -3.99 8.35
CA SER A 102 -4.60 -4.57 7.97
C SER A 102 -5.55 -4.64 9.17
N GLU A 103 -6.84 -4.81 8.88
CA GLU A 103 -7.87 -5.05 9.89
C GLU A 103 -7.65 -6.36 10.65
N PHE A 104 -6.89 -7.29 10.08
CA PHE A 104 -6.60 -8.59 10.72
C PHE A 104 -5.65 -8.46 11.91
N LEU A 105 -4.95 -7.33 12.09
CA LEU A 105 -4.20 -7.03 13.31
C LEU A 105 -5.10 -7.05 14.56
N GLN A 106 -6.39 -6.74 14.42
CA GLN A 106 -7.34 -6.84 15.52
C GLN A 106 -7.56 -8.29 15.98
N ASP A 107 -7.37 -9.27 15.09
CA ASP A 107 -7.56 -10.69 15.39
C ASP A 107 -6.30 -11.34 15.95
N THR A 108 -5.14 -10.83 15.59
CA THR A 108 -3.84 -11.44 15.91
C THR A 108 -3.16 -10.80 17.12
N LEU A 109 -3.43 -9.54 17.41
CA LEU A 109 -3.01 -8.85 18.62
C LEU A 109 -3.95 -9.19 19.78
N THR A 110 -3.44 -9.16 21.01
CA THR A 110 -4.32 -9.18 22.18
C THR A 110 -5.17 -7.90 22.22
N PRO A 111 -6.34 -7.90 22.89
CA PRO A 111 -7.16 -6.69 23.00
C PRO A 111 -6.38 -5.47 23.51
N ALA A 112 -5.53 -5.66 24.51
CA ALA A 112 -4.71 -4.56 25.06
C ALA A 112 -3.66 -4.04 24.06
N GLN A 113 -3.05 -4.95 23.27
CA GLN A 113 -2.11 -4.56 22.21
C GLN A 113 -2.83 -3.86 21.06
N TRP A 114 -4.02 -4.34 20.68
CA TRP A 114 -4.84 -3.66 19.66
C TRP A 114 -5.21 -2.24 20.11
N ASP A 115 -5.68 -2.08 21.35
CA ASP A 115 -5.99 -0.75 21.90
C ASP A 115 -4.77 0.16 21.90
N ALA A 116 -3.59 -0.35 22.30
CA ALA A 116 -2.34 0.39 22.25
C ALA A 116 -1.96 0.78 20.81
N PHE A 117 -2.13 -0.12 19.84
CA PHE A 117 -1.88 0.14 18.42
C PHE A 117 -2.79 1.25 17.86
N VAL A 118 -4.07 1.20 18.21
CA VAL A 118 -5.03 2.25 17.83
C VAL A 118 -4.66 3.60 18.45
N GLN A 119 -4.25 3.62 19.71
CA GLN A 119 -3.83 4.87 20.36
C GLN A 119 -2.52 5.41 19.79
N LEU A 120 -1.56 4.53 19.47
CA LEU A 120 -0.32 4.92 18.80
C LEU A 120 -0.59 5.56 17.43
N GLY A 121 -1.51 5.00 16.66
CA GLY A 121 -1.91 5.53 15.36
C GLY A 121 -2.45 6.97 15.44
N LYS A 122 -3.15 7.31 16.52
CA LYS A 122 -3.72 8.64 16.73
C LYS A 122 -2.69 9.72 17.14
N GLN A 123 -1.42 9.33 17.29
CA GLN A 123 -0.35 10.28 17.61
C GLN A 123 0.36 10.72 16.32
N PRO A 124 0.70 12.00 16.18
CA PRO A 124 1.56 12.46 15.09
C PRO A 124 2.89 11.71 15.08
N ARG A 125 3.37 11.36 13.91
CA ARG A 125 4.64 10.63 13.72
C ARG A 125 5.78 11.59 13.39
N GLU A 126 6.19 12.38 14.37
CA GLU A 126 7.38 13.23 14.22
C GLU A 126 8.67 12.37 14.10
N PRO A 127 9.61 12.66 13.19
CA PRO A 127 9.63 13.81 12.25
C PRO A 127 8.97 13.55 10.89
N GLU A 128 8.22 12.45 10.71
CA GLU A 128 7.64 12.02 9.44
C GLU A 128 6.44 12.87 9.02
N GLY A 129 5.95 13.73 9.90
CA GLY A 129 4.84 14.63 9.68
C GLY A 129 3.87 14.69 10.87
N ILE A 130 2.77 15.37 10.64
CA ILE A 130 1.69 15.50 11.63
C ILE A 130 0.52 14.54 11.28
N GLU A 131 0.67 13.65 10.31
CA GLU A 131 -0.33 12.66 9.99
C GLU A 131 -0.55 11.73 11.18
N ALA A 132 -1.78 11.67 11.63
CA ALA A 132 -2.26 10.69 12.59
C ALA A 132 -3.36 9.85 11.92
N VAL A 133 -3.50 8.59 12.31
CA VAL A 133 -4.36 7.64 11.60
C VAL A 133 -5.31 6.93 12.56
N ASP A 134 -6.55 6.75 12.16
CA ASP A 134 -7.58 6.08 12.95
C ASP A 134 -7.76 4.63 12.50
N TYR A 135 -6.92 3.73 13.02
CA TYR A 135 -7.08 2.29 12.81
C TYR A 135 -8.38 1.75 13.41
N GLY A 136 -8.81 2.31 14.56
CA GLY A 136 -9.98 1.84 15.28
C GLY A 136 -11.28 2.00 14.50
N SER A 137 -11.43 3.07 13.74
CA SER A 137 -12.58 3.28 12.85
C SER A 137 -12.37 2.60 11.50
N SER A 138 -11.15 2.56 10.98
CA SER A 138 -10.85 2.04 9.64
C SER A 138 -10.95 0.53 9.53
N ALA A 139 -10.49 -0.22 10.54
CA ALA A 139 -10.51 -1.68 10.50
C ALA A 139 -11.94 -2.25 10.40
N PRO A 140 -12.91 -1.89 11.27
CA PRO A 140 -14.28 -2.39 11.14
C PRO A 140 -14.97 -1.92 9.86
N ALA A 141 -14.68 -0.72 9.39
CA ALA A 141 -15.25 -0.21 8.15
C ALA A 141 -14.75 -1.00 6.94
N LEU A 142 -13.45 -1.33 6.87
CA LEU A 142 -12.90 -2.14 5.79
C LEU A 142 -13.41 -3.60 5.83
N ARG A 143 -13.66 -4.17 7.02
CA ARG A 143 -14.32 -5.47 7.16
C ARG A 143 -15.75 -5.49 6.61
N ALA A 144 -16.47 -4.39 6.76
CA ALA A 144 -17.83 -4.24 6.27
C ALA A 144 -17.92 -3.87 4.79
N ALA A 145 -16.81 -3.42 4.19
CA ALA A 145 -16.74 -2.99 2.80
C ALA A 145 -16.84 -4.19 1.83
N PRO A 146 -17.33 -3.98 0.60
CA PRO A 146 -17.32 -5.02 -0.42
C PRO A 146 -15.91 -5.60 -0.61
N PRO A 147 -15.78 -6.94 -0.71
CA PRO A 147 -14.46 -7.56 -0.83
C PRO A 147 -13.80 -7.22 -2.17
N VAL A 148 -12.52 -6.87 -2.12
CA VAL A 148 -11.69 -6.72 -3.33
C VAL A 148 -11.36 -8.11 -3.86
N ARG A 149 -11.84 -8.45 -5.04
CA ARG A 149 -11.66 -9.78 -5.64
C ARG A 149 -11.32 -9.71 -7.12
N GLY A 150 -10.65 -10.75 -7.55
CA GLY A 150 -10.46 -10.99 -8.98
C GLY A 150 -9.49 -10.00 -9.65
N ILE A 151 -8.69 -9.25 -8.93
CA ILE A 151 -7.57 -8.46 -9.48
C ILE A 151 -6.24 -9.06 -9.03
N PRO A 152 -5.20 -9.05 -9.85
CA PRO A 152 -3.87 -9.48 -9.46
C PRO A 152 -3.41 -8.71 -8.22
N SER A 153 -3.01 -9.43 -7.19
CA SER A 153 -2.60 -8.84 -5.92
C SER A 153 -1.36 -9.54 -5.37
N VAL A 154 -0.44 -8.77 -4.81
CA VAL A 154 0.76 -9.25 -4.13
C VAL A 154 0.83 -8.62 -2.76
N VAL A 155 1.11 -9.43 -1.73
CA VAL A 155 1.42 -8.99 -0.37
C VAL A 155 2.88 -9.33 -0.09
N LEU A 156 3.69 -8.32 0.20
CA LEU A 156 5.08 -8.45 0.63
C LEU A 156 5.12 -8.27 2.14
N THR A 157 5.66 -9.24 2.86
CA THR A 157 5.75 -9.21 4.33
C THR A 157 7.20 -9.18 4.77
N SER A 158 7.54 -8.28 5.68
CA SER A 158 8.88 -8.19 6.29
C SER A 158 9.23 -9.48 7.02
N ASP A 159 10.44 -10.01 6.81
CA ASP A 159 10.98 -11.17 7.51
C ASP A 159 11.93 -10.80 8.66
N GLU A 160 12.31 -9.53 8.76
CA GLU A 160 12.94 -8.98 9.95
C GLU A 160 11.87 -8.37 10.88
N CYS A 161 11.97 -8.66 12.18
CA CYS A 161 11.05 -8.10 13.17
C CYS A 161 11.34 -6.63 13.42
N PHE A 162 10.29 -5.85 13.56
CA PHE A 162 10.37 -4.46 14.01
C PHE A 162 9.48 -4.26 15.26
N GLU A 163 9.78 -3.24 16.01
CA GLU A 163 9.02 -2.91 17.22
C GLU A 163 7.70 -2.23 16.82
N LEU A 164 6.61 -3.00 16.85
CA LEU A 164 5.27 -2.51 16.51
C LEU A 164 4.71 -1.61 17.60
N LEU A 165 4.89 -2.00 18.85
CA LEU A 165 4.35 -1.33 20.03
C LEU A 165 5.47 -1.14 21.07
N PRO A 166 6.14 0.02 21.08
CA PRO A 166 7.14 0.35 22.09
C PRO A 166 6.59 0.17 23.50
N ASP A 167 7.45 -0.27 24.41
CA ASP A 167 7.17 -0.37 25.86
C ASP A 167 6.05 -1.34 26.30
N THR A 168 5.45 -2.11 25.40
CA THR A 168 4.41 -3.10 25.77
C THR A 168 4.96 -4.51 26.00
N GLY A 169 6.25 -4.73 25.75
CA GLY A 169 6.91 -6.03 25.84
C GLY A 169 6.45 -7.01 24.77
N GLY A 170 7.15 -8.15 24.69
CA GLY A 170 6.75 -9.24 23.78
C GLY A 170 6.97 -8.93 22.30
N ALA A 171 8.07 -8.27 21.93
CA ALA A 171 8.40 -7.90 20.55
C ALA A 171 8.28 -9.09 19.56
N GLU A 172 8.74 -10.27 19.96
CA GLU A 172 8.63 -11.50 19.15
C GLU A 172 7.15 -11.87 18.90
N ARG A 173 6.30 -11.79 19.93
CA ARG A 173 4.88 -12.05 19.82
C ARG A 173 4.17 -11.03 18.92
N GLN A 174 4.56 -9.76 19.00
CA GLN A 174 4.01 -8.72 18.13
C GLN A 174 4.44 -8.92 16.67
N CYS A 175 5.69 -9.32 16.45
CA CYS A 175 6.19 -9.69 15.13
C CYS A 175 5.41 -10.88 14.56
N GLN A 176 5.15 -11.91 15.36
CA GLN A 176 4.33 -13.03 14.95
C GLN A 176 2.90 -12.59 14.61
N ALA A 177 2.27 -11.77 15.44
CA ALA A 177 0.92 -11.25 15.20
C ALA A 177 0.85 -10.42 13.90
N TRP A 178 1.89 -9.63 13.61
CA TRP A 178 2.01 -8.89 12.35
C TRP A 178 2.03 -9.84 11.15
N ARG A 179 2.87 -10.88 11.19
CA ARG A 179 2.97 -11.89 10.11
C ARG A 179 1.68 -12.68 9.93
N GLU A 180 1.07 -13.13 11.02
CA GLU A 180 -0.23 -13.80 10.98
C GLU A 180 -1.32 -12.93 10.35
N ALA A 181 -1.33 -11.63 10.64
CA ALA A 181 -2.25 -10.69 10.01
C ALA A 181 -2.01 -10.54 8.49
N GLN A 182 -0.74 -10.64 8.04
CA GLN A 182 -0.38 -10.63 6.63
C GLN A 182 -0.83 -11.92 5.93
N ASP A 183 -0.68 -13.09 6.59
CA ASP A 183 -1.17 -14.37 6.07
C ASP A 183 -2.69 -14.31 5.84
N LEU A 184 -3.44 -13.80 6.83
CA LEU A 184 -4.89 -13.63 6.72
C LEU A 184 -5.27 -12.64 5.60
N LEU A 185 -4.52 -11.56 5.46
CA LEU A 185 -4.73 -10.57 4.40
C LEU A 185 -4.49 -11.16 3.01
N ALA A 186 -3.37 -11.87 2.83
CA ALA A 186 -3.05 -12.50 1.54
C ALA A 186 -4.11 -13.53 1.15
N ALA A 187 -4.54 -14.37 2.09
CA ALA A 187 -5.62 -15.32 1.88
C ALA A 187 -6.96 -14.63 1.55
N HIS A 188 -7.29 -13.52 2.26
CA HIS A 188 -8.50 -12.75 2.01
C HIS A 188 -8.57 -12.14 0.60
N LEU A 189 -7.42 -11.70 0.07
CA LEU A 189 -7.30 -11.09 -1.26
C LEU A 189 -7.08 -12.11 -2.39
N ASP A 190 -6.88 -13.39 -2.08
CA ASP A 190 -6.36 -14.39 -3.03
C ASP A 190 -5.07 -13.88 -3.70
N ALA A 191 -4.20 -13.30 -2.88
CA ALA A 191 -2.97 -12.64 -3.31
C ALA A 191 -1.77 -13.58 -3.28
N GLU A 192 -0.82 -13.38 -4.17
CA GLU A 192 0.52 -13.93 -3.99
C GLU A 192 1.14 -13.35 -2.71
N HIS A 193 1.67 -14.22 -1.86
CA HIS A 193 2.25 -13.84 -0.57
C HIS A 193 3.76 -14.10 -0.57
N ILE A 194 4.56 -13.04 -0.52
CA ILE A 194 6.02 -13.11 -0.50
C ILE A 194 6.51 -12.77 0.91
N THR A 195 7.10 -13.76 1.58
CA THR A 195 7.54 -13.69 2.98
C THR A 195 9.07 -13.69 3.15
N HIS A 196 9.83 -13.94 2.08
CA HIS A 196 11.29 -13.88 2.06
C HIS A 196 11.70 -12.60 1.36
N THR A 197 11.71 -11.51 2.12
CA THR A 197 11.93 -10.16 1.59
C THR A 197 13.33 -9.62 1.91
N ASP A 198 14.07 -10.32 2.78
CA ASP A 198 15.39 -9.87 3.31
C ASP A 198 15.32 -8.41 3.81
N SER A 199 14.23 -8.08 4.51
CA SER A 199 13.91 -6.68 4.87
C SER A 199 13.11 -6.57 6.14
N GLY A 200 13.26 -5.44 6.81
CA GLY A 200 12.35 -4.95 7.83
C GLY A 200 11.11 -4.28 7.22
N HIS A 201 10.43 -3.45 8.02
CA HIS A 201 9.17 -2.79 7.63
C HIS A 201 9.29 -1.91 6.37
N ALA A 202 10.46 -1.41 6.05
CA ALA A 202 10.68 -0.52 4.90
C ALA A 202 11.18 -1.29 3.65
N ILE A 203 10.51 -2.38 3.26
CA ILE A 203 10.91 -3.25 2.13
C ILE A 203 11.24 -2.44 0.87
N GLN A 204 10.48 -1.39 0.57
CA GLN A 204 10.73 -0.51 -0.58
C GLN A 204 12.07 0.24 -0.51
N ALA A 205 12.67 0.36 0.65
CA ALA A 205 13.96 1.01 0.83
C ALA A 205 15.11 0.00 0.93
N GLU A 206 14.85 -1.17 1.51
CA GLU A 206 15.83 -2.19 1.83
C GLU A 206 15.99 -3.20 0.70
N ASN A 207 14.88 -3.59 0.04
CA ASN A 207 14.87 -4.46 -1.14
C ASN A 207 13.99 -3.86 -2.27
N PRO A 208 14.41 -2.73 -2.86
CA PRO A 208 13.64 -2.05 -3.91
C PRO A 208 13.41 -2.91 -5.17
N GLU A 209 14.33 -3.81 -5.49
CA GLU A 209 14.23 -4.66 -6.68
C GLU A 209 13.06 -5.65 -6.56
N LEU A 210 12.81 -6.18 -5.35
CA LEU A 210 11.66 -7.04 -5.09
C LEU A 210 10.34 -6.28 -5.31
N VAL A 211 10.24 -5.05 -4.81
CA VAL A 211 9.04 -4.23 -5.01
C VAL A 211 8.83 -3.91 -6.49
N ILE A 212 9.91 -3.58 -7.23
CA ILE A 212 9.85 -3.32 -8.68
C ILE A 212 9.37 -4.57 -9.43
N ALA A 213 9.89 -5.76 -9.07
CA ALA A 213 9.49 -7.03 -9.69
C ALA A 213 8.01 -7.31 -9.46
N SER A 214 7.53 -7.17 -8.22
CA SER A 214 6.12 -7.36 -7.85
C SER A 214 5.19 -6.39 -8.58
N VAL A 215 5.59 -5.11 -8.70
CA VAL A 215 4.82 -4.14 -9.50
C VAL A 215 4.75 -4.56 -10.96
N ARG A 216 5.85 -5.01 -11.55
CA ARG A 216 5.88 -5.49 -12.93
C ARG A 216 4.96 -6.67 -13.13
N GLU A 217 5.02 -7.65 -12.24
CA GLU A 217 4.20 -8.86 -12.30
C GLU A 217 2.71 -8.54 -12.25
N VAL A 218 2.27 -7.71 -11.30
CA VAL A 218 0.88 -7.29 -11.17
C VAL A 218 0.42 -6.51 -12.40
N VAL A 219 1.24 -5.60 -12.93
CA VAL A 219 0.94 -4.84 -14.16
C VAL A 219 0.77 -5.78 -15.36
N GLU A 220 1.65 -6.76 -15.52
CA GLU A 220 1.57 -7.72 -16.63
C GLU A 220 0.37 -8.66 -16.48
N ALA A 221 0.05 -9.11 -15.26
CA ALA A 221 -1.13 -9.90 -14.97
C ALA A 221 -2.43 -9.12 -15.24
N ALA A 222 -2.50 -7.86 -14.84
CA ALA A 222 -3.63 -6.98 -15.13
C ALA A 222 -3.84 -6.79 -16.64
N ARG A 223 -2.77 -6.58 -17.40
CA ARG A 223 -2.82 -6.47 -18.87
C ARG A 223 -3.32 -7.75 -19.53
N ARG A 224 -2.79 -8.92 -19.09
CA ARG A 224 -3.27 -10.22 -19.62
C ARG A 224 -4.76 -10.42 -19.37
N LYS A 225 -5.23 -10.03 -18.18
CA LYS A 225 -6.65 -10.17 -17.83
C LYS A 225 -7.54 -9.24 -18.66
N SER A 226 -7.15 -7.99 -18.88
CA SER A 226 -7.86 -7.05 -19.75
C SER A 226 -7.97 -7.59 -21.17
N CYS A 227 -6.87 -8.06 -21.76
CA CYS A 227 -6.86 -8.66 -23.08
C CYS A 227 -7.80 -9.88 -23.19
N ALA A 228 -7.79 -10.76 -22.18
CA ALA A 228 -8.66 -11.93 -22.18
C ALA A 228 -10.16 -11.59 -22.11
N LEU A 229 -10.51 -10.47 -21.51
CA LEU A 229 -11.89 -9.96 -21.48
C LEU A 229 -12.29 -9.31 -22.81
N GLU A 230 -11.39 -8.57 -23.45
CA GLU A 230 -11.61 -7.96 -24.77
C GLU A 230 -11.76 -9.03 -25.87
N ASP A 231 -10.93 -10.08 -25.86
CA ASP A 231 -11.00 -11.20 -26.80
C ASP A 231 -12.34 -11.94 -26.72
N LYS A 232 -12.90 -12.09 -25.51
CA LYS A 232 -14.23 -12.70 -25.32
C LYS A 232 -15.37 -11.84 -25.88
N ASN A 233 -15.20 -10.51 -25.84
CA ASN A 233 -16.24 -9.56 -26.21
C ASN A 233 -16.15 -9.11 -27.68
N HIS A 234 -14.97 -9.01 -28.28
CA HIS A 234 -14.74 -8.37 -29.59
C HIS A 234 -13.74 -9.06 -30.53
N GLY A 235 -13.13 -10.17 -30.14
CA GLY A 235 -12.22 -10.95 -31.02
C GLY A 235 -10.97 -10.18 -31.51
N GLN A 236 -9.87 -10.33 -30.80
CA GLN A 236 -8.48 -9.87 -31.01
C GLN A 236 -8.04 -8.67 -30.14
N CYS A 237 -7.34 -8.99 -29.06
CA CYS A 237 -6.49 -8.03 -28.36
C CYS A 237 -5.16 -7.86 -29.12
N HIS A 238 -4.82 -6.62 -29.49
CA HIS A 238 -3.51 -6.28 -30.03
C HIS A 238 -2.45 -6.42 -28.95
N LYS A 239 -1.61 -7.48 -29.04
CA LYS A 239 -0.41 -7.59 -28.19
C LYS A 239 0.49 -6.39 -28.44
N PRO A 240 0.97 -5.67 -27.41
CA PRO A 240 1.96 -4.63 -27.61
C PRO A 240 3.20 -5.24 -28.28
N GLU A 241 3.58 -4.69 -29.43
CA GLU A 241 4.80 -5.08 -30.12
C GLU A 241 5.99 -4.92 -29.18
N LYS A 242 6.78 -5.98 -29.06
CA LYS A 242 8.10 -5.90 -28.43
C LYS A 242 8.94 -4.93 -29.26
N HIS A 243 9.11 -3.71 -28.80
CA HIS A 243 10.12 -2.83 -29.37
C HIS A 243 11.47 -3.53 -29.24
N ALA A 244 11.90 -4.14 -30.34
CA ALA A 244 13.26 -4.63 -30.49
C ALA A 244 14.18 -3.41 -30.38
N GLN A 245 14.99 -3.40 -29.35
CA GLN A 245 16.10 -2.46 -29.23
C GLN A 245 17.07 -2.72 -30.40
N ARG A 246 17.27 -1.71 -31.23
CA ARG A 246 18.47 -1.55 -32.06
C ARG A 246 19.40 -0.52 -31.42
#